data_5e93a3c49c28cfdd6b11028830c8b57d
#
_entry.id   5e93a3c49c28cfdd6b11028830c8b57d
#
_cell.length_a   1.000
_cell.length_b   1.000
_cell.length_c   1.000
_cell.angle_alpha   90.00
_cell.angle_beta   90.00
_cell.angle_gamma   90.00
#
_symmetry.space_group_name_H-M   'P 1'
#
loop_
_entity.id
_entity.type
_entity.pdbx_description
1 polymer ?
#
loop_
_entity_poly.entity_id
_entity_poly.type
_entity_poly.pdbx_seq_one_letter_code
_entity_poly.pdbx_strand_id
1 'polypeptide(L)'
;YGIIGPIQKSEFKIETIKEKIRANPLLAHIDADTVQPRIMTLTQSTYDGVLYNTETIKDMLDGYVGNLHFDEAWLPHAAFHPFYSNFHSMGRKRDRPRHSVTYATQSIHKLLAGISQASHVLVQDSTDTKLDRHLFNEAYLMHTSTSPQYSIIASCDVAAAMMEPPGGTA
;
A
#
# COMPACT_ATOMS: atom_id res chain seq x y z
N TYR A 1 15.97 -16.12 -14.61
CA TYR A 1 14.93 -16.27 -13.58
C TYR A 1 15.54 -15.88 -12.24
N GLY A 2 15.02 -14.80 -11.60
CA GLY A 2 15.43 -14.43 -10.25
C GLY A 2 14.88 -15.42 -9.21
N ILE A 3 15.54 -15.52 -8.08
CA ILE A 3 15.02 -16.28 -6.94
C ILE A 3 13.80 -15.54 -6.43
N ILE A 4 12.64 -16.18 -6.42
CA ILE A 4 11.42 -15.64 -5.79
C ILE A 4 11.55 -15.89 -4.28
N GLY A 5 11.64 -14.83 -3.53
CA GLY A 5 11.74 -14.88 -2.07
C GLY A 5 11.39 -13.54 -1.43
N PRO A 6 11.35 -13.47 -0.09
CA PRO A 6 11.09 -12.24 0.61
C PRO A 6 12.15 -11.18 0.27
N ILE A 7 11.69 -9.95 0.04
CA ILE A 7 12.58 -8.81 -0.19
C ILE A 7 13.32 -8.52 1.13
N GLN A 8 14.64 -8.51 1.07
CA GLN A 8 15.45 -8.21 2.25
C GLN A 8 15.36 -6.72 2.62
N LYS A 9 15.46 -6.41 3.90
CA LYS A 9 15.43 -5.02 4.38
C LYS A 9 16.50 -4.13 3.71
N SER A 10 17.66 -4.70 3.36
CA SER A 10 18.73 -4.01 2.65
C SER A 10 18.31 -3.46 1.29
N GLU A 11 17.34 -4.11 0.64
CA GLU A 11 16.83 -3.72 -0.68
C GLU A 11 16.07 -2.39 -0.67
N PHE A 12 15.58 -1.98 0.51
CA PHE A 12 14.91 -0.69 0.71
C PHE A 12 15.87 0.45 1.08
N LYS A 13 17.18 0.20 1.13
CA LYS A 13 18.15 1.30 1.30
C LYS A 13 18.21 2.14 0.03
N ILE A 14 18.26 3.44 0.18
CA ILE A 14 18.29 4.40 -0.94
C ILE A 14 19.46 4.08 -1.88
N GLU A 15 20.65 3.79 -1.34
CA GLU A 15 21.82 3.47 -2.17
C GLU A 15 21.61 2.18 -2.98
N THR A 16 20.98 1.16 -2.39
CA THR A 16 20.66 -0.07 -3.13
C THR A 16 19.68 0.19 -4.27
N ILE A 17 18.70 1.07 -4.04
CA ILE A 17 17.76 1.48 -5.10
C ILE A 17 18.49 2.23 -6.21
N LYS A 18 19.38 3.16 -5.86
CA LYS A 18 20.21 3.89 -6.83
C LYS A 18 21.10 2.95 -7.65
N GLU A 19 21.72 1.97 -6.99
CA GLU A 19 22.51 0.94 -7.68
C GLU A 19 21.68 0.16 -8.70
N LYS A 20 20.46 -0.22 -8.33
CA LYS A 20 19.53 -0.90 -9.24
C LYS A 20 19.11 -0.03 -10.42
N ILE A 21 18.91 1.27 -10.20
CA ILE A 21 18.63 2.23 -11.28
C ILE A 21 19.82 2.29 -12.24
N ARG A 22 21.05 2.43 -11.72
CA ARG A 22 22.28 2.46 -12.55
C ARG A 22 22.48 1.16 -13.34
N ALA A 23 22.17 0.03 -12.72
CA ALA A 23 22.33 -1.28 -13.35
C ALA A 23 21.27 -1.63 -14.40
N ASN A 24 20.17 -0.88 -14.44
CA ASN A 24 19.07 -1.16 -15.38
C ASN A 24 19.34 -0.51 -16.73
N PRO A 25 19.56 -1.29 -17.81
CA PRO A 25 19.88 -0.73 -19.11
C PRO A 25 18.77 0.15 -19.71
N LEU A 26 17.51 -0.06 -19.31
CA LEU A 26 16.40 0.78 -19.75
C LEU A 26 16.41 2.17 -19.11
N LEU A 27 17.15 2.33 -18.00
CA LEU A 27 17.27 3.58 -17.23
C LEU A 27 18.64 4.25 -17.44
N ALA A 28 19.43 3.82 -18.42
CA ALA A 28 20.77 4.36 -18.66
C ALA A 28 20.83 5.89 -18.91
N HIS A 29 19.68 6.47 -19.26
CA HIS A 29 19.53 7.92 -19.46
C HIS A 29 19.16 8.68 -18.18
N ILE A 30 18.94 7.97 -17.07
CA ILE A 30 18.55 8.54 -15.79
C ILE A 30 19.78 8.67 -14.88
N ASP A 31 19.99 9.84 -14.32
CA ASP A 31 20.97 10.04 -13.26
C ASP A 31 20.39 9.54 -11.93
N ALA A 32 20.89 8.41 -11.47
CA ALA A 32 20.43 7.76 -10.24
C ALA A 32 20.69 8.57 -8.97
N ASP A 33 21.62 9.53 -9.01
CA ASP A 33 21.97 10.35 -7.84
C ASP A 33 21.02 11.52 -7.62
N THR A 34 20.43 12.01 -8.69
CA THR A 34 19.52 13.15 -8.67
C THR A 34 18.05 12.77 -8.84
N VAL A 35 17.75 11.58 -9.41
CA VAL A 35 16.39 11.15 -9.64
C VAL A 35 15.67 10.85 -8.33
N GLN A 36 14.43 11.32 -8.24
CA GLN A 36 13.51 10.98 -7.18
C GLN A 36 12.42 10.04 -7.75
N PRO A 37 12.35 8.78 -7.31
CA PRO A 37 11.31 7.87 -7.77
C PRO A 37 9.92 8.43 -7.46
N ARG A 38 9.06 8.50 -8.46
CA ARG A 38 7.74 9.07 -8.30
C ARG A 38 6.81 8.18 -7.47
N ILE A 39 6.93 6.87 -7.66
CA ILE A 39 6.14 5.87 -6.94
C ILE A 39 6.95 4.58 -6.77
N MET A 40 6.80 3.95 -5.62
CA MET A 40 7.23 2.58 -5.38
C MET A 40 6.00 1.73 -5.02
N THR A 41 5.81 0.65 -5.75
CA THR A 41 4.76 -0.35 -5.45
C THR A 41 5.39 -1.58 -4.82
N LEU A 42 4.83 -2.01 -3.70
CA LEU A 42 5.25 -3.19 -2.96
C LEU A 42 4.04 -4.07 -2.65
N THR A 43 4.11 -5.34 -3.02
CA THR A 43 3.19 -6.36 -2.51
C THR A 43 3.51 -6.60 -1.04
N GLN A 44 2.55 -6.29 -0.16
CA GLN A 44 2.77 -6.26 1.29
C GLN A 44 2.99 -7.64 1.91
N SER A 45 2.41 -8.67 1.34
CA SER A 45 2.60 -10.03 1.82
C SER A 45 2.86 -10.99 0.66
N THR A 46 3.67 -12.02 0.92
CA THR A 46 3.76 -13.16 0.02
C THR A 46 2.56 -14.09 0.22
N TYR A 47 2.30 -14.96 -0.74
CA TYR A 47 1.30 -16.02 -0.59
C TYR A 47 1.61 -16.99 0.55
N ASP A 48 2.89 -17.13 0.92
CA ASP A 48 3.35 -17.95 2.03
C ASP A 48 3.20 -17.29 3.41
N GLY A 49 2.62 -16.08 3.46
CA GLY A 49 2.33 -15.38 4.70
C GLY A 49 3.51 -14.59 5.28
N VAL A 50 4.56 -14.32 4.51
CA VAL A 50 5.61 -13.40 4.94
C VAL A 50 5.10 -11.97 4.80
N LEU A 51 5.08 -11.25 5.91
CA LEU A 51 4.61 -9.86 6.00
C LEU A 51 5.79 -8.90 6.10
N TYR A 52 5.67 -7.74 5.44
CA TYR A 52 6.64 -6.66 5.57
C TYR A 52 6.19 -5.65 6.63
N ASN A 53 7.15 -5.18 7.43
CA ASN A 53 6.90 -4.08 8.37
C ASN A 53 6.82 -2.77 7.58
N THR A 54 5.60 -2.31 7.32
CA THR A 54 5.32 -1.13 6.49
C THR A 54 5.85 0.15 7.11
N GLU A 55 5.82 0.28 8.44
CA GLU A 55 6.34 1.46 9.12
C GLU A 55 7.87 1.57 8.92
N THR A 56 8.59 0.45 9.00
CA THR A 56 10.03 0.44 8.71
C THR A 56 10.32 0.86 7.26
N ILE A 57 9.55 0.35 6.31
CA ILE A 57 9.73 0.69 4.89
C ILE A 57 9.43 2.17 4.65
N LYS A 58 8.35 2.67 5.21
CA LYS A 58 8.03 4.10 5.16
C LYS A 58 9.15 4.96 5.74
N ASP A 59 9.70 4.59 6.91
CA ASP A 59 10.81 5.32 7.53
C ASP A 59 12.07 5.35 6.65
N MET A 60 12.35 4.26 5.92
CA MET A 60 13.52 4.17 5.06
C MET A 60 13.39 4.96 3.76
N LEU A 61 12.18 5.16 3.27
CA LEU A 61 11.91 5.71 1.93
C LEU A 61 11.28 7.10 1.96
N ASP A 62 10.89 7.58 3.15
CA ASP A 62 10.21 8.86 3.30
C ASP A 62 11.05 10.03 2.75
N GLY A 63 10.41 10.85 1.93
CA GLY A 63 11.08 11.96 1.26
C GLY A 63 11.98 11.59 0.07
N TYR A 64 12.37 10.32 -0.09
CA TYR A 64 13.08 9.85 -1.28
C TYR A 64 12.12 9.37 -2.38
N VAL A 65 11.07 8.66 -2.00
CA VAL A 65 10.01 8.24 -2.93
C VAL A 65 8.80 9.14 -2.74
N GLY A 66 8.29 9.75 -3.80
CA GLY A 66 7.15 10.67 -3.70
C GLY A 66 5.85 9.98 -3.23
N ASN A 67 5.61 8.77 -3.70
CA ASN A 67 4.41 7.99 -3.36
C ASN A 67 4.79 6.54 -3.04
N LEU A 68 4.24 6.00 -1.96
CA LEU A 68 4.36 4.60 -1.60
C LEU A 68 3.02 3.90 -1.81
N HIS A 69 3.00 2.88 -2.62
CA HIS A 69 1.82 2.05 -2.84
C HIS A 69 2.06 0.65 -2.29
N PHE A 70 1.23 0.23 -1.35
CA PHE A 70 1.24 -1.12 -0.79
C PHE A 70 0.05 -1.91 -1.36
N ASP A 71 0.36 -2.97 -2.06
CA ASP A 71 -0.64 -3.96 -2.44
C ASP A 71 -0.89 -4.86 -1.23
N GLU A 72 -1.97 -4.55 -0.53
CA GLU A 72 -2.44 -5.25 0.68
C GLU A 72 -3.64 -6.16 0.36
N ALA A 73 -3.71 -6.69 -0.85
CA ALA A 73 -4.84 -7.50 -1.28
C ALA A 73 -5.14 -8.68 -0.35
N TRP A 74 -4.14 -9.18 0.38
CA TRP A 74 -4.27 -10.27 1.36
C TRP A 74 -4.35 -9.79 2.82
N LEU A 75 -4.31 -8.49 3.10
CA LEU A 75 -4.21 -7.94 4.44
C LEU A 75 -5.34 -6.96 4.85
N PRO A 76 -6.56 -7.04 4.31
CA PRO A 76 -7.60 -6.11 4.72
C PRO A 76 -8.00 -6.27 6.20
N HIS A 77 -7.75 -7.45 6.80
CA HIS A 77 -8.03 -7.74 8.21
C HIS A 77 -6.97 -7.18 9.17
N ALA A 78 -5.76 -6.86 8.68
CA ALA A 78 -4.63 -6.50 9.52
C ALA A 78 -4.87 -5.24 10.40
N ALA A 79 -5.67 -4.29 9.91
CA ALA A 79 -5.98 -3.06 10.64
C ALA A 79 -6.80 -3.29 11.92
N PHE A 80 -7.48 -4.42 12.05
CA PHE A 80 -8.41 -4.70 13.14
C PHE A 80 -7.78 -5.41 14.32
N HIS A 81 -6.57 -5.97 14.18
CA HIS A 81 -5.90 -6.69 15.26
C HIS A 81 -4.57 -6.03 15.65
N PRO A 82 -4.30 -5.80 16.96
CA PRO A 82 -3.09 -5.10 17.44
C PRO A 82 -1.77 -5.77 17.02
N PHE A 83 -1.78 -7.09 16.85
CA PHE A 83 -0.61 -7.85 16.39
C PHE A 83 -0.06 -7.32 15.06
N TYR A 84 -0.93 -6.86 14.16
CA TYR A 84 -0.56 -6.37 12.83
C TYR A 84 -0.30 -4.85 12.76
N SER A 85 -0.18 -4.17 13.90
CA SER A 85 -0.13 -2.69 13.96
C SER A 85 0.97 -2.05 13.09
N ASN A 86 2.05 -2.77 12.79
CA ASN A 86 3.14 -2.30 11.94
C ASN A 86 3.18 -2.98 10.56
N PHE A 87 2.20 -3.81 10.26
CA PHE A 87 2.16 -4.63 9.06
C PHE A 87 1.09 -4.21 8.06
N HIS A 88 0.38 -3.13 8.31
CA HIS A 88 -0.51 -2.50 7.35
C HIS A 88 -0.13 -1.03 7.15
N SER A 89 -0.28 -0.53 5.93
CA SER A 89 0.28 0.76 5.54
C SER A 89 -0.51 1.97 6.06
N MET A 90 -1.79 1.81 6.39
CA MET A 90 -2.66 2.86 6.93
C MET A 90 -2.60 2.92 8.46
N GLY A 91 -1.42 2.74 9.04
CA GLY A 91 -1.20 2.69 10.48
C GLY A 91 -1.73 3.91 11.23
N ARG A 92 -2.19 3.67 12.47
CA ARG A 92 -2.78 4.69 13.35
C ARG A 92 -1.77 5.74 13.85
N LYS A 93 -0.47 5.53 13.68
CA LYS A 93 0.58 6.47 14.10
C LYS A 93 0.64 7.66 13.13
N ARG A 94 -0.36 8.52 13.22
CA ARG A 94 -0.38 9.83 12.53
C ARG A 94 0.60 10.85 13.13
N ASP A 95 1.33 10.47 14.17
CA ASP A 95 2.13 11.38 15.00
C ASP A 95 3.50 11.71 14.38
N ARG A 96 3.86 11.05 13.28
CA ARG A 96 5.06 11.39 12.53
C ARG A 96 4.69 12.06 11.22
N PRO A 97 5.25 13.25 10.95
CA PRO A 97 5.13 13.84 9.62
C PRO A 97 5.73 12.88 8.59
N ARG A 98 5.06 12.72 7.46
CA ARG A 98 5.49 11.92 6.32
C ARG A 98 5.50 12.79 5.08
N HIS A 99 6.57 12.72 4.30
CA HIS A 99 6.71 13.45 3.05
C HIS A 99 6.18 12.66 1.86
N SER A 100 6.10 11.34 1.97
CA SER A 100 5.54 10.47 0.94
C SER A 100 4.04 10.24 1.16
N VAL A 101 3.24 10.39 0.10
CA VAL A 101 1.84 9.96 0.10
C VAL A 101 1.78 8.44 0.12
N THR A 102 0.91 7.87 0.92
CA THR A 102 0.75 6.42 1.01
C THR A 102 -0.59 5.98 0.41
N TYR A 103 -0.53 4.99 -0.46
CA TYR A 103 -1.68 4.30 -1.03
C TYR A 103 -1.70 2.85 -0.57
N ALA A 104 -2.88 2.30 -0.32
CA ALA A 104 -3.08 0.87 -0.11
C ALA A 104 -4.24 0.38 -0.96
N THR A 105 -4.04 -0.76 -1.63
CA THR A 105 -5.12 -1.48 -2.33
C THR A 105 -5.42 -2.77 -1.60
N GLN A 106 -6.68 -2.98 -1.26
CA GLN A 106 -7.12 -4.13 -0.46
C GLN A 106 -8.28 -4.87 -1.14
N SER A 107 -8.23 -6.19 -1.15
CA SER A 107 -9.30 -7.04 -1.63
C SER A 107 -10.12 -7.54 -0.44
N ILE A 108 -11.26 -6.92 -0.20
CA ILE A 108 -12.12 -7.24 0.94
C ILE A 108 -12.72 -8.66 0.80
N HIS A 109 -12.90 -9.11 -0.45
CA HIS A 109 -13.45 -10.43 -0.76
C HIS A 109 -12.50 -11.61 -0.51
N LYS A 110 -11.21 -11.37 -0.18
CA LYS A 110 -10.24 -12.46 0.01
C LYS A 110 -10.26 -13.01 1.44
N LEU A 111 -9.99 -12.15 2.41
CA LEU A 111 -9.85 -12.55 3.83
C LEU A 111 -10.86 -11.87 4.76
N LEU A 112 -11.78 -11.10 4.23
CA LEU A 112 -12.95 -10.59 4.94
C LEU A 112 -14.24 -11.05 4.26
N ALA A 113 -15.38 -10.77 4.88
CA ALA A 113 -16.68 -11.22 4.42
C ALA A 113 -17.25 -10.42 3.23
N GLY A 114 -16.41 -9.77 2.43
CA GLY A 114 -16.85 -9.07 1.23
C GLY A 114 -17.28 -10.02 0.11
N ILE A 115 -18.31 -9.64 -0.65
CA ILE A 115 -18.72 -10.35 -1.86
C ILE A 115 -17.60 -10.27 -2.91
N SER A 116 -17.49 -11.27 -3.77
CA SER A 116 -16.49 -11.31 -4.86
C SER A 116 -16.37 -9.97 -5.59
N GLN A 117 -15.16 -9.54 -5.85
CA GLN A 117 -14.73 -8.25 -6.40
C GLN A 117 -14.79 -7.07 -5.41
N ALA A 118 -15.27 -7.26 -4.17
CA ALA A 118 -15.21 -6.23 -3.15
C ALA A 118 -13.76 -5.83 -2.87
N SER A 119 -13.43 -4.57 -3.15
CA SER A 119 -12.08 -4.02 -2.95
C SER A 119 -12.18 -2.52 -2.69
N HIS A 120 -11.11 -1.95 -2.13
CA HIS A 120 -11.01 -0.51 -1.95
C HIS A 120 -9.57 -0.02 -2.09
N VAL A 121 -9.43 1.26 -2.35
CA VAL A 121 -8.18 2.01 -2.31
C VAL A 121 -8.23 2.96 -1.13
N LEU A 122 -7.23 2.88 -0.28
CA LEU A 122 -7.04 3.81 0.84
C LEU A 122 -5.91 4.77 0.51
N VAL A 123 -6.05 6.03 0.91
CA VAL A 123 -5.02 7.05 0.67
C VAL A 123 -4.77 7.82 1.96
N GLN A 124 -3.51 7.98 2.30
CA GLN A 124 -3.04 8.84 3.38
C GLN A 124 -2.18 9.95 2.80
N ASP A 125 -2.64 11.20 2.95
CA ASP A 125 -1.89 12.38 2.55
C ASP A 125 -0.55 12.48 3.28
N SER A 126 0.42 13.10 2.64
CA SER A 126 1.65 13.52 3.28
C SER A 126 1.48 14.87 4.00
N THR A 127 2.52 15.29 4.72
CA THR A 127 2.56 16.63 5.32
C THR A 127 2.60 17.74 4.27
N ASP A 128 3.27 17.47 3.17
CA ASP A 128 3.61 18.46 2.15
C ASP A 128 2.65 18.42 0.96
N THR A 129 2.05 17.26 0.71
CA THR A 129 1.21 17.03 -0.46
C THR A 129 -0.13 16.43 -0.03
N LYS A 130 -1.19 17.10 -0.41
CA LYS A 130 -2.56 16.57 -0.29
C LYS A 130 -3.00 16.02 -1.63
N LEU A 131 -3.72 14.91 -1.57
CA LEU A 131 -4.35 14.34 -2.74
C LEU A 131 -5.34 15.35 -3.35
N ASP A 132 -5.18 15.64 -4.63
CA ASP A 132 -6.22 16.32 -5.38
C ASP A 132 -7.39 15.34 -5.59
N ARG A 133 -8.47 15.57 -4.85
CA ARG A 133 -9.64 14.68 -4.85
C ARG A 133 -10.34 14.64 -6.19
N HIS A 134 -10.34 15.76 -6.95
CA HIS A 134 -10.94 15.79 -8.27
C HIS A 134 -10.15 14.94 -9.27
N LEU A 135 -8.85 15.16 -9.37
CA LEU A 135 -8.00 14.37 -10.24
C LEU A 135 -8.00 12.89 -9.87
N PHE A 136 -7.99 12.59 -8.57
CA PHE A 136 -8.07 11.20 -8.11
C PHE A 136 -9.41 10.56 -8.51
N ASN A 137 -10.52 11.25 -8.31
CA ASN A 137 -11.83 10.73 -8.67
C ASN A 137 -11.97 10.53 -10.19
N GLU A 138 -11.46 11.44 -10.99
CA GLU A 138 -11.44 11.29 -12.45
C GLU A 138 -10.60 10.07 -12.88
N ALA A 139 -9.39 9.95 -12.35
CA ALA A 139 -8.54 8.79 -12.60
C ALA A 139 -9.18 7.49 -12.13
N TYR A 140 -9.83 7.50 -10.97
CA TYR A 140 -10.57 6.35 -10.44
C TYR A 140 -11.70 5.93 -11.37
N LEU A 141 -12.54 6.88 -11.80
CA LEU A 141 -13.67 6.62 -12.69
C LEU A 141 -13.24 6.11 -14.08
N MET A 142 -12.07 6.50 -14.55
CA MET A 142 -11.49 5.99 -15.80
C MET A 142 -11.10 4.50 -15.72
N HIS A 143 -10.88 3.96 -14.52
CA HIS A 143 -10.36 2.61 -14.31
C HIS A 143 -11.33 1.69 -13.58
N THR A 144 -12.50 2.18 -13.19
CA THR A 144 -13.53 1.40 -12.50
C THR A 144 -14.81 1.33 -13.31
N SER A 145 -15.72 0.44 -12.90
CA SER A 145 -17.05 0.38 -13.50
C SER A 145 -17.85 1.64 -13.18
N THR A 146 -18.55 2.19 -14.17
CA THR A 146 -19.51 3.28 -13.99
C THR A 146 -20.84 2.82 -13.43
N SER A 147 -21.03 1.52 -13.24
CA SER A 147 -22.24 0.89 -12.71
C SER A 147 -21.97 0.33 -11.33
N PRO A 148 -22.13 1.11 -10.25
CA PRO A 148 -21.85 0.65 -8.90
C PRO A 148 -22.79 -0.49 -8.50
N GLN A 149 -22.18 -1.55 -7.96
CA GLN A 149 -22.90 -2.70 -7.41
C GLN A 149 -23.11 -2.46 -5.91
N TYR A 150 -24.28 -1.97 -5.53
CA TYR A 150 -24.58 -1.64 -4.14
C TYR A 150 -24.43 -2.80 -3.17
N SER A 151 -24.73 -4.04 -3.61
CA SER A 151 -24.50 -5.24 -2.80
C SER A 151 -23.03 -5.46 -2.47
N ILE A 152 -22.12 -5.18 -3.41
CA ILE A 152 -20.68 -5.28 -3.19
C ILE A 152 -20.23 -4.19 -2.19
N ILE A 153 -20.69 -2.96 -2.39
CA ILE A 153 -20.38 -1.83 -1.49
C ILE A 153 -20.89 -2.13 -0.08
N ALA A 154 -22.14 -2.55 0.06
CA ALA A 154 -22.72 -2.92 1.34
C ALA A 154 -21.97 -4.07 2.02
N SER A 155 -21.45 -5.03 1.24
CA SER A 155 -20.67 -6.14 1.80
C SER A 155 -19.34 -5.66 2.42
N CYS A 156 -18.73 -4.61 1.90
CA CYS A 156 -17.53 -4.01 2.52
C CYS A 156 -17.86 -3.40 3.89
N ASP A 157 -19.00 -2.72 4.00
CA ASP A 157 -19.45 -2.11 5.25
C ASP A 157 -19.78 -3.18 6.31
N VAL A 158 -20.52 -4.22 5.90
CA VAL A 158 -20.82 -5.37 6.76
C VAL A 158 -19.52 -6.06 7.20
N ALA A 159 -18.57 -6.28 6.29
CA ALA A 159 -17.30 -6.90 6.62
C ALA A 159 -16.52 -6.07 7.65
N ALA A 160 -16.53 -4.75 7.53
CA ALA A 160 -15.90 -3.86 8.52
C ALA A 160 -16.60 -3.95 9.89
N ALA A 161 -17.93 -3.92 9.92
CA ALA A 161 -18.72 -4.07 11.15
C ALA A 161 -18.48 -5.42 11.85
N MET A 162 -18.32 -6.51 11.10
CA MET A 162 -17.98 -7.83 11.66
C MET A 162 -16.61 -7.87 12.32
N MET A 163 -15.69 -6.98 11.90
CA MET A 163 -14.34 -6.90 12.45
C MET A 163 -14.24 -5.94 13.64
N GLU A 164 -15.28 -5.19 13.97
CA GLU A 164 -15.32 -4.40 15.21
C GLU A 164 -15.20 -5.32 16.43
N PRO A 165 -14.59 -4.83 17.53
CA PRO A 165 -14.44 -5.64 18.74
C PRO A 165 -15.75 -6.24 19.23
N PRO A 166 -15.79 -7.57 19.57
CA PRO A 166 -14.63 -8.47 19.67
C PRO A 166 -14.22 -9.18 18.37
N GLY A 167 -14.94 -9.00 17.27
CA GLY A 167 -14.77 -9.78 16.04
C GLY A 167 -13.36 -9.85 15.50
N GLY A 168 -12.67 -8.70 15.38
CA GLY A 168 -11.30 -8.64 14.87
C GLY A 168 -10.20 -9.02 15.86
N THR A 169 -10.55 -9.26 17.12
CA THR A 169 -9.59 -9.56 18.22
C THR A 169 -9.85 -10.91 18.88
N ALA A 170 -10.86 -11.64 18.42
CA ALA A 170 -11.26 -12.94 18.96
C ALA A 170 -10.39 -14.08 18.41
#